data_cdf8ec13e1585ad03ae66f74ce9badaf
#
_entry.id   cdf8ec13e1585ad03ae66f74ce9badaf
#
_cell.length_a   1.000
_cell.length_b   1.000
_cell.length_c   1.000
_cell.angle_alpha   90.00
_cell.angle_beta   90.00
_cell.angle_gamma   90.00
#
_symmetry.space_group_name_H-M   'P 1'
#
loop_
_entity.id
_entity.type
_entity.pdbx_description
1 polymer ?
#
loop_
_entity_poly.entity_id
_entity_poly.type
_entity_poly.pdbx_seq_one_letter_code
_entity_poly.pdbx_strand_id
1 'polypeptide(L)'
;MRGMRVFLWFGLTGCTAPLPLPGEVAPTESSGTPVTLPDKPTGGVPTACAEGRDGAVCIDEVQSANDSTLQIAPGIFPDWVEIRNAGSTALELGRVWVQLGDQDPHPLAPGRSLSAGEVLLLWADGEDEEGHLPSALDADGELVRVWVDGVPTDELVVPELSGDEAFGRYGGVETVSCTPSPGVLNTGTAPCTDVRDGVFALGVVHDFAIEIDPANWAVLESSTTFDHPKAIAALAFDGGEFPAVEINLKGGYGSFRADLDSQKAGFKIDLNQYGGYNWRGLKKLTLNNMVQDPSFVHEYLTYFLYRKAGLPAPRVSYARVHVNGVYFGFYSFIETVDEPFLELWYGNSDGHLFESAYGPDFDTGEEGLFDYDNGPDEEQGVAAIVEVIDTLNLPWDESTYAQLRTQVDMDQWMSNMAVEAATWHWDGYWTENNNRMYHDPVTDRWTIIPHGTDQTWVDGWPNPYDVSSRPRLYDFCMAVESCRTLYGEKLLDLADVVDASPLEAHLDVLIAYTEPEFYADPRAEETGNHTSQLEGTRSRILSLADALRSAVP
;
A
#
# COMPACT_ATOMS: atom_id res chain seq x y z
N MET A 1 44.75 -15.27 31.37
CA MET A 1 46.08 -14.88 30.88
C MET A 1 45.87 -14.20 29.54
N ARG A 2 45.84 -12.95 29.56
CA ARG A 2 46.68 -11.87 29.04
C ARG A 2 47.28 -12.16 27.65
N GLY A 3 46.94 -11.33 26.69
CA GLY A 3 47.55 -11.19 25.37
C GLY A 3 46.97 -10.03 24.58
N MET A 4 47.16 -8.80 25.11
CA MET A 4 46.92 -7.54 24.43
C MET A 4 48.02 -7.33 23.37
N ARG A 5 47.70 -7.10 22.10
CA ARG A 5 48.62 -6.56 21.10
C ARG A 5 48.12 -5.26 20.54
N VAL A 6 48.83 -4.23 20.89
CA VAL A 6 48.85 -2.88 20.33
C VAL A 6 49.53 -2.94 18.96
N PHE A 7 49.00 -2.29 17.93
CA PHE A 7 49.75 -1.92 16.74
C PHE A 7 49.65 -0.43 16.47
N LEU A 8 50.84 0.13 16.27
CA LEU A 8 51.14 1.53 16.13
C LEU A 8 50.69 2.14 14.78
N TRP A 9 50.36 3.39 14.89
CA TRP A 9 50.25 4.39 13.83
C TRP A 9 51.60 4.61 13.13
N PHE A 10 51.59 4.67 11.78
CA PHE A 10 52.61 5.37 11.00
C PHE A 10 51.90 6.41 10.11
N GLY A 11 52.14 7.66 10.42
CA GLY A 11 51.77 8.78 9.58
C GLY A 11 52.75 8.92 8.41
N LEU A 12 52.22 9.24 7.26
CA LEU A 12 52.98 9.81 6.14
C LEU A 12 52.26 11.09 5.72
N THR A 13 52.89 12.19 6.08
CA THR A 13 52.63 13.52 5.54
C THR A 13 53.14 13.63 4.12
N GLY A 14 52.26 13.90 3.17
CA GLY A 14 52.62 14.27 1.79
C GLY A 14 51.68 15.36 1.33
N CYS A 15 52.09 16.62 1.52
CA CYS A 15 51.46 17.78 0.89
C CYS A 15 51.65 17.72 -0.61
N THR A 16 50.61 17.60 -1.40
CA THR A 16 50.59 18.07 -2.80
C THR A 16 49.49 19.11 -2.91
N ALA A 17 49.90 20.33 -3.28
CA ALA A 17 48.98 21.44 -3.55
C ALA A 17 48.11 21.14 -4.78
N PRO A 18 46.82 21.54 -4.75
CA PRO A 18 45.97 21.43 -5.93
C PRO A 18 46.38 22.46 -6.99
N LEU A 19 46.34 22.02 -8.26
CA LEU A 19 46.50 22.87 -9.43
C LEU A 19 45.34 23.86 -9.53
N PRO A 20 45.54 25.10 -9.97
CA PRO A 20 44.47 26.09 -10.11
C PRO A 20 43.57 25.76 -11.30
N LEU A 21 42.25 25.81 -11.07
CA LEU A 21 41.24 25.78 -12.11
C LEU A 21 41.24 27.11 -12.88
N PRO A 22 40.98 27.12 -14.18
CA PRO A 22 41.03 28.35 -14.98
C PRO A 22 39.72 29.16 -14.83
N GLY A 23 39.85 30.41 -14.46
CA GLY A 23 38.94 31.49 -14.80
C GLY A 23 37.78 31.76 -13.83
N GLU A 24 38.05 32.21 -12.60
CA GLU A 24 37.09 33.03 -11.85
C GLU A 24 36.89 34.35 -12.60
N VAL A 25 35.68 34.50 -13.18
CA VAL A 25 35.15 35.82 -13.56
C VAL A 25 34.54 36.43 -12.30
N ALA A 26 35.13 37.51 -11.82
CA ALA A 26 34.61 38.26 -10.69
C ALA A 26 33.12 38.65 -10.94
N PRO A 27 32.22 38.48 -9.95
CA PRO A 27 30.84 38.92 -10.10
C PRO A 27 30.83 40.44 -10.29
N THR A 28 30.25 40.89 -11.40
CA THR A 28 29.86 42.28 -11.57
C THR A 28 28.76 42.60 -10.59
N GLU A 29 29.05 43.42 -9.60
CA GLU A 29 28.00 43.99 -8.72
C GLU A 29 26.93 44.69 -9.58
N SER A 30 25.80 44.03 -9.70
CA SER A 30 24.58 44.65 -10.18
C SER A 30 24.06 45.59 -9.06
N SER A 31 24.13 46.87 -9.31
CA SER A 31 23.52 47.90 -8.42
C SER A 31 22.01 47.87 -8.53
N GLY A 32 21.37 46.79 -8.17
CA GLY A 32 19.96 46.68 -7.89
C GLY A 32 19.70 47.25 -6.48
N THR A 33 18.83 48.21 -6.37
CA THR A 33 18.30 48.69 -5.08
C THR A 33 17.76 47.48 -4.32
N PRO A 34 18.13 47.25 -3.04
CA PRO A 34 17.57 46.16 -2.28
C PRO A 34 16.05 46.29 -2.24
N VAL A 35 15.34 45.32 -2.77
CA VAL A 35 13.87 45.27 -2.60
C VAL A 35 13.65 44.88 -1.14
N THR A 36 13.24 45.86 -0.33
CA THR A 36 12.83 45.62 1.04
C THR A 36 11.53 44.84 1.00
N LEU A 37 11.53 43.64 1.60
CA LEU A 37 10.30 42.90 1.84
C LEU A 37 9.27 43.80 2.53
N PRO A 38 8.00 43.75 2.11
CA PRO A 38 6.96 44.55 2.76
C PRO A 38 6.71 44.02 4.18
N ASP A 39 6.40 44.96 5.09
CA ASP A 39 5.88 44.60 6.40
C ASP A 39 4.65 43.68 6.24
N LYS A 40 4.51 42.70 7.12
CA LYS A 40 3.38 41.73 7.13
C LYS A 40 2.06 42.47 6.89
N PRO A 41 1.32 42.22 5.79
CA PRO A 41 0.16 43.04 5.47
C PRO A 41 -0.96 42.79 6.45
N THR A 42 -1.64 43.90 6.81
CA THR A 42 -2.87 43.93 7.63
C THR A 42 -4.15 43.91 6.79
N GLY A 43 -4.05 43.68 5.48
CA GLY A 43 -5.18 43.60 4.54
C GLY A 43 -5.52 42.15 4.20
N GLY A 44 -6.83 41.86 4.05
CA GLY A 44 -7.29 40.53 3.66
C GLY A 44 -6.71 40.11 2.32
N VAL A 45 -6.17 38.87 2.27
CA VAL A 45 -5.70 38.20 1.07
C VAL A 45 -6.91 37.82 0.22
N PRO A 46 -6.84 37.88 -1.12
CA PRO A 46 -7.90 37.32 -1.96
C PRO A 46 -8.12 35.84 -1.64
N THR A 47 -9.33 35.45 -1.31
CA THR A 47 -9.72 34.07 -1.01
C THR A 47 -9.77 33.16 -2.24
N ALA A 48 -9.41 33.66 -3.41
CA ALA A 48 -9.31 32.92 -4.66
C ALA A 48 -8.27 33.55 -5.56
N CYS A 49 -7.49 32.72 -6.26
CA CYS A 49 -6.56 33.18 -7.27
C CYS A 49 -7.28 33.92 -8.41
N ALA A 50 -6.78 35.10 -8.74
CA ALA A 50 -7.34 35.96 -9.79
C ALA A 50 -6.83 35.54 -11.17
N GLU A 51 -7.40 34.50 -11.75
CA GLU A 51 -7.04 34.01 -13.08
C GLU A 51 -7.17 35.10 -14.17
N GLY A 52 -6.20 35.15 -15.08
CA GLY A 52 -6.15 36.05 -16.20
C GLY A 52 -5.70 37.47 -15.87
N ARG A 53 -5.42 37.80 -14.62
CA ARG A 53 -4.88 39.11 -14.21
C ARG A 53 -3.36 39.08 -14.38
N ASP A 54 -2.79 40.10 -15.03
CA ASP A 54 -1.33 40.25 -15.15
C ASP A 54 -0.65 40.25 -13.78
N GLY A 55 0.35 39.37 -13.63
CA GLY A 55 1.07 39.16 -12.38
C GLY A 55 0.35 38.28 -11.37
N ALA A 56 -0.73 37.60 -11.73
CA ALA A 56 -1.36 36.62 -10.87
C ALA A 56 -0.52 35.32 -10.81
N VAL A 57 -0.11 34.94 -9.61
CA VAL A 57 0.46 33.61 -9.33
C VAL A 57 -0.47 32.91 -8.37
N CYS A 58 -0.83 31.67 -8.70
CA CYS A 58 -1.68 30.81 -7.90
C CYS A 58 -0.88 29.66 -7.30
N ILE A 59 -1.26 29.21 -6.13
CA ILE A 59 -0.84 27.93 -5.58
C ILE A 59 -1.71 26.87 -6.26
N ASP A 60 -1.09 25.94 -6.97
CA ASP A 60 -1.81 24.91 -7.71
C ASP A 60 -1.97 23.67 -6.85
N GLU A 61 -0.88 23.20 -6.22
CA GLU A 61 -0.84 21.99 -5.39
C GLU A 61 0.22 22.09 -4.30
N VAL A 62 -0.02 21.44 -3.15
CA VAL A 62 0.92 21.36 -2.01
C VAL A 62 0.88 19.93 -1.47
N GLN A 63 2.05 19.36 -1.21
CA GLN A 63 2.21 18.08 -0.55
C GLN A 63 3.14 18.23 0.65
N SER A 64 2.59 18.10 1.86
CA SER A 64 3.30 18.25 3.14
C SER A 64 3.60 16.91 3.82
N ALA A 65 3.40 15.81 3.12
CA ALA A 65 3.72 14.46 3.56
C ALA A 65 4.10 13.63 2.32
N ASN A 66 5.21 14.00 1.66
CA ASN A 66 5.70 13.31 0.47
C ASN A 66 6.54 12.09 0.87
N ASP A 67 5.89 10.96 1.01
CA ASP A 67 6.57 9.70 1.34
C ASP A 67 7.14 8.98 0.10
N SER A 68 6.52 9.19 -1.09
CA SER A 68 6.92 8.47 -2.29
C SER A 68 6.46 9.06 -3.63
N THR A 69 5.73 10.18 -3.63
CA THR A 69 5.16 10.75 -4.87
C THR A 69 6.24 11.24 -5.82
N LEU A 70 7.19 12.00 -5.30
CA LEU A 70 8.26 12.58 -6.10
C LEU A 70 9.56 12.64 -5.28
N GLN A 71 10.65 12.10 -5.84
CA GLN A 71 11.95 12.13 -5.18
C GLN A 71 12.92 13.08 -5.89
N ILE A 72 13.79 13.72 -5.10
CA ILE A 72 14.86 14.56 -5.61
C ILE A 72 16.16 13.78 -5.84
N ALA A 73 16.36 12.71 -5.07
CA ALA A 73 17.43 11.74 -5.18
C ALA A 73 16.95 10.38 -4.65
N PRO A 74 17.64 9.26 -4.96
CA PRO A 74 17.22 7.93 -4.50
C PRO A 74 16.92 7.89 -3.01
N GLY A 75 15.67 7.55 -2.66
CA GLY A 75 15.17 7.45 -1.29
C GLY A 75 14.99 8.79 -0.55
N ILE A 76 15.03 9.95 -1.24
CA ILE A 76 14.83 11.27 -0.65
C ILE A 76 13.60 11.92 -1.27
N PHE A 77 12.54 12.07 -0.48
CA PHE A 77 11.22 12.55 -0.88
C PHE A 77 10.85 13.83 -0.12
N PRO A 78 11.39 15.00 -0.49
CA PRO A 78 11.03 16.23 0.19
C PRO A 78 9.61 16.65 -0.14
N ASP A 79 8.98 17.37 0.78
CA ASP A 79 7.73 18.08 0.52
C ASP A 79 7.87 19.11 -0.60
N TRP A 80 6.76 19.52 -1.17
CA TRP A 80 6.81 20.46 -2.27
C TRP A 80 5.57 21.35 -2.37
N VAL A 81 5.77 22.51 -2.97
CA VAL A 81 4.72 23.48 -3.32
C VAL A 81 4.77 23.70 -4.82
N GLU A 82 3.63 23.64 -5.47
CA GLU A 82 3.48 23.97 -6.87
C GLU A 82 2.76 25.29 -7.04
N ILE A 83 3.36 26.20 -7.81
CA ILE A 83 2.77 27.48 -8.15
C ILE A 83 2.61 27.60 -9.66
N ARG A 84 1.58 28.36 -10.09
CA ARG A 84 1.28 28.56 -11.49
C ARG A 84 1.20 30.05 -11.83
N ASN A 85 1.77 30.44 -12.95
CA ASN A 85 1.50 31.76 -13.53
C ASN A 85 0.09 31.77 -14.14
N ALA A 86 -0.88 32.30 -13.41
CA ALA A 86 -2.26 32.42 -13.84
C ALA A 86 -2.53 33.69 -14.66
N GLY A 87 -1.51 34.51 -14.89
CA GLY A 87 -1.57 35.70 -15.74
C GLY A 87 -1.53 35.37 -17.24
N SER A 88 -1.72 36.40 -18.07
CA SER A 88 -1.69 36.30 -19.53
C SER A 88 -0.31 36.55 -20.13
N THR A 89 0.67 36.98 -19.35
CA THR A 89 2.05 37.32 -19.77
C THR A 89 3.08 36.57 -18.92
N ALA A 90 4.29 36.39 -19.46
CA ALA A 90 5.39 35.82 -18.70
C ALA A 90 5.75 36.68 -17.50
N LEU A 91 6.04 36.05 -16.36
CA LEU A 91 6.39 36.68 -15.09
C LEU A 91 7.82 36.31 -14.68
N GLU A 92 8.63 37.32 -14.36
CA GLU A 92 9.95 37.17 -13.79
C GLU A 92 9.89 36.62 -12.36
N LEU A 93 10.59 35.51 -12.07
CA LEU A 93 10.52 34.85 -10.75
C LEU A 93 11.10 35.71 -9.61
N GLY A 94 12.09 36.56 -9.87
CA GLY A 94 12.61 37.51 -8.87
C GLY A 94 11.57 38.50 -8.32
N ARG A 95 10.36 38.55 -8.87
CA ARG A 95 9.21 39.33 -8.39
C ARG A 95 8.27 38.50 -7.50
N VAL A 96 8.54 37.20 -7.34
CA VAL A 96 7.67 36.23 -6.62
C VAL A 96 8.32 35.87 -5.30
N TRP A 97 7.53 35.81 -4.24
CA TRP A 97 7.91 35.29 -2.92
C TRP A 97 6.90 34.21 -2.51
N VAL A 98 7.40 33.18 -1.82
CA VAL A 98 6.59 32.13 -1.21
C VAL A 98 6.77 32.17 0.30
N GLN A 99 5.69 32.04 1.05
CA GLN A 99 5.68 32.00 2.51
C GLN A 99 5.01 30.71 2.98
N LEU A 100 5.68 30.00 3.88
CA LEU A 100 5.18 28.81 4.56
C LEU A 100 4.88 29.17 6.02
N GLY A 101 3.67 28.96 6.46
CA GLY A 101 3.22 29.22 7.82
C GLY A 101 3.50 30.66 8.27
N ASP A 102 4.13 30.77 9.43
CA ASP A 102 4.55 32.04 10.04
C ASP A 102 6.00 32.46 9.69
N GLN A 103 6.66 31.73 8.75
CA GLN A 103 8.02 32.06 8.29
C GLN A 103 8.02 33.40 7.51
N ASP A 104 9.21 34.00 7.38
CA ASP A 104 9.36 35.15 6.51
C ASP A 104 9.20 34.76 5.02
N PRO A 105 8.59 35.59 4.17
CA PRO A 105 8.47 35.28 2.75
C PRO A 105 9.83 35.11 2.09
N HIS A 106 10.02 34.01 1.38
CA HIS A 106 11.25 33.66 0.66
C HIS A 106 11.17 34.14 -0.80
N PRO A 107 12.10 34.95 -1.31
CA PRO A 107 12.13 35.40 -2.69
C PRO A 107 12.62 34.28 -3.62
N LEU A 108 11.95 34.10 -4.76
CA LEU A 108 12.43 33.17 -5.77
C LEU A 108 13.62 33.75 -6.55
N ALA A 109 14.49 32.87 -7.07
CA ALA A 109 15.71 33.26 -7.77
C ALA A 109 15.40 34.11 -9.02
N PRO A 110 16.07 35.26 -9.20
CA PRO A 110 15.90 36.08 -10.40
C PRO A 110 16.56 35.43 -11.63
N GLY A 111 16.13 35.84 -12.83
CA GLY A 111 16.76 35.42 -14.08
C GLY A 111 16.03 34.30 -14.82
N ARG A 112 14.98 33.76 -14.24
CA ARG A 112 14.03 32.85 -14.90
C ARG A 112 12.65 33.52 -14.97
N SER A 113 11.94 33.30 -16.07
CA SER A 113 10.55 33.73 -16.24
C SER A 113 9.63 32.52 -16.33
N LEU A 114 8.48 32.62 -15.69
CA LEU A 114 7.42 31.64 -15.77
C LEU A 114 6.40 32.08 -16.83
N SER A 115 6.23 31.31 -17.90
CA SER A 115 5.30 31.63 -18.99
C SER A 115 3.84 31.63 -18.51
N ALA A 116 2.94 32.25 -19.25
CA ALA A 116 1.51 32.18 -18.94
C ALA A 116 1.02 30.74 -18.90
N GLY A 117 0.39 30.31 -17.82
CA GLY A 117 -0.10 28.96 -17.57
C GLY A 117 0.97 27.93 -17.16
N GLU A 118 2.25 28.32 -17.16
CA GLU A 118 3.34 27.43 -16.73
C GLU A 118 3.29 27.19 -15.23
N VAL A 119 3.59 25.95 -14.84
CA VAL A 119 3.65 25.46 -13.47
C VAL A 119 5.10 25.39 -13.03
N LEU A 120 5.39 25.72 -11.79
CA LEU A 120 6.70 25.61 -11.15
C LEU A 120 6.58 24.86 -9.83
N LEU A 121 7.29 23.74 -9.72
CA LEU A 121 7.45 22.99 -8.49
C LEU A 121 8.63 23.57 -7.69
N LEU A 122 8.43 23.73 -6.39
CA LEU A 122 9.41 24.19 -5.41
C LEU A 122 9.51 23.14 -4.29
N TRP A 123 10.72 22.66 -4.03
CA TRP A 123 10.97 21.75 -2.93
C TRP A 123 10.94 22.47 -1.59
N ALA A 124 10.23 21.93 -0.63
CA ALA A 124 10.14 22.46 0.74
C ALA A 124 10.99 21.57 1.67
N ASP A 125 12.32 21.63 1.55
CA ASP A 125 13.27 20.74 2.21
C ASP A 125 14.23 21.45 3.17
N GLY A 126 14.08 22.77 3.33
CA GLY A 126 14.93 23.55 4.21
C GLY A 126 16.25 24.00 3.59
N GLU A 127 16.49 23.72 2.32
CA GLU A 127 17.68 24.15 1.60
C GLU A 127 17.48 25.55 1.01
N ASP A 128 18.56 26.38 1.00
CA ASP A 128 18.53 27.74 0.44
C ASP A 128 19.21 27.73 -0.94
N GLU A 129 18.63 26.97 -1.87
CA GLU A 129 19.08 26.82 -3.25
C GLU A 129 18.00 27.19 -4.26
N GLU A 130 18.35 27.35 -5.55
CA GLU A 130 17.37 27.68 -6.60
C GLU A 130 16.37 26.54 -6.79
N GLY A 131 15.06 26.83 -6.63
CA GLY A 131 13.98 25.84 -6.70
C GLY A 131 13.64 25.19 -5.37
N HIS A 132 14.29 25.62 -4.28
CA HIS A 132 14.04 25.14 -2.93
C HIS A 132 13.48 26.24 -2.04
N LEU A 133 12.79 25.84 -0.98
CA LEU A 133 12.25 26.70 0.08
C LEU A 133 13.00 26.40 1.38
N PRO A 134 13.36 27.42 2.17
CA PRO A 134 14.26 27.27 3.32
C PRO A 134 13.60 26.67 4.56
N SER A 135 12.44 26.05 4.41
CA SER A 135 11.76 25.27 5.46
C SER A 135 10.95 24.14 4.85
N ALA A 136 10.82 23.03 5.57
CA ALA A 136 9.87 21.98 5.27
C ALA A 136 8.44 22.46 5.56
N LEU A 137 7.46 21.78 4.98
CA LEU A 137 6.04 21.95 5.30
C LEU A 137 5.69 21.22 6.61
N ASP A 138 4.59 21.62 7.24
CA ASP A 138 4.05 20.93 8.42
C ASP A 138 2.93 19.98 7.98
N ALA A 139 3.10 18.69 8.24
CA ALA A 139 2.12 17.64 7.89
C ALA A 139 0.78 17.83 8.62
N ASP A 140 0.79 18.42 9.84
CA ASP A 140 -0.43 18.74 10.60
C ASP A 140 -1.23 19.89 9.97
N GLY A 141 -0.71 20.45 8.88
CA GLY A 141 -1.34 21.50 8.08
C GLY A 141 -0.80 22.90 8.37
N GLU A 142 -0.68 23.67 7.31
CA GLU A 142 -0.23 25.06 7.42
C GLU A 142 -0.78 25.99 6.32
N LEU A 143 -0.45 27.25 6.44
CA LEU A 143 -0.83 28.29 5.49
C LEU A 143 0.30 28.54 4.50
N VAL A 144 0.03 28.35 3.20
CA VAL A 144 0.94 28.72 2.12
C VAL A 144 0.45 30.01 1.46
N ARG A 145 1.36 30.98 1.22
CA ARG A 145 1.06 32.25 0.55
C ARG A 145 2.05 32.53 -0.56
N VAL A 146 1.55 33.18 -1.61
CA VAL A 146 2.37 33.68 -2.72
C VAL A 146 2.18 35.19 -2.87
N TRP A 147 3.29 35.87 -3.11
CA TRP A 147 3.37 37.32 -3.25
C TRP A 147 3.99 37.68 -4.59
N VAL A 148 3.52 38.75 -5.23
CA VAL A 148 4.16 39.33 -6.42
C VAL A 148 4.34 40.82 -6.18
N ASP A 149 5.56 41.33 -6.34
CA ASP A 149 5.92 42.73 -6.07
C ASP A 149 5.50 43.19 -4.67
N GLY A 150 5.56 42.31 -3.67
CA GLY A 150 5.15 42.62 -2.29
C GLY A 150 3.64 42.68 -2.05
N VAL A 151 2.83 42.24 -3.00
CA VAL A 151 1.38 42.12 -2.86
C VAL A 151 1.00 40.63 -2.83
N PRO A 152 0.23 40.15 -1.84
CA PRO A 152 -0.22 38.78 -1.82
C PRO A 152 -1.18 38.54 -3.00
N THR A 153 -0.91 37.49 -3.77
CA THR A 153 -1.72 37.12 -4.95
C THR A 153 -2.56 35.89 -4.71
N ASP A 154 -2.13 35.01 -3.79
CA ASP A 154 -2.87 33.81 -3.43
C ASP A 154 -2.52 33.34 -2.02
N GLU A 155 -3.47 32.58 -1.44
CA GLU A 155 -3.34 31.92 -0.14
C GLU A 155 -4.08 30.59 -0.16
N LEU A 156 -3.45 29.57 0.39
CA LEU A 156 -4.02 28.23 0.52
C LEU A 156 -3.83 27.74 1.97
N VAL A 157 -4.92 27.38 2.63
CA VAL A 157 -4.89 26.77 3.97
C VAL A 157 -4.85 25.25 3.76
N VAL A 158 -3.66 24.68 3.86
CA VAL A 158 -3.43 23.24 3.71
C VAL A 158 -3.91 22.57 4.99
N PRO A 159 -4.81 21.57 4.93
CA PRO A 159 -5.19 20.78 6.09
C PRO A 159 -4.09 19.78 6.48
N GLU A 160 -4.28 19.06 7.58
CA GLU A 160 -3.52 17.84 7.85
C GLU A 160 -3.64 16.86 6.68
N LEU A 161 -2.49 16.35 6.19
CA LEU A 161 -2.41 15.42 5.07
C LEU A 161 -1.77 14.11 5.52
N SER A 162 -2.33 12.99 5.07
CA SER A 162 -1.70 11.68 5.20
C SER A 162 -0.59 11.50 4.15
N GLY A 163 0.26 10.50 4.33
CA GLY A 163 1.36 10.23 3.41
C GLY A 163 0.91 10.12 1.94
N ASP A 164 1.59 10.84 1.07
CA ASP A 164 1.33 10.95 -0.37
C ASP A 164 0.01 11.60 -0.77
N GLU A 165 -0.76 12.17 0.15
CA GLU A 165 -1.85 13.08 -0.19
C GLU A 165 -1.31 14.47 -0.55
N ALA A 166 -1.99 15.13 -1.48
CA ALA A 166 -1.75 16.54 -1.79
C ALA A 166 -3.03 17.35 -1.65
N PHE A 167 -2.90 18.64 -1.33
CA PHE A 167 -4.00 19.57 -1.29
C PHE A 167 -3.83 20.66 -2.34
N GLY A 168 -4.87 20.92 -3.11
CA GLY A 168 -4.76 21.88 -4.20
C GLY A 168 -6.10 22.28 -4.79
N ARG A 169 -6.03 22.99 -5.93
CA ARG A 169 -7.20 23.44 -6.67
C ARG A 169 -7.42 22.60 -7.90
N TYR A 170 -8.41 21.73 -7.84
CA TYR A 170 -8.78 20.82 -8.90
C TYR A 170 -10.13 21.24 -9.51
N GLY A 171 -10.12 21.67 -10.78
CA GLY A 171 -11.32 22.18 -11.43
C GLY A 171 -11.91 23.42 -10.71
N GLY A 172 -11.10 24.18 -9.99
CA GLY A 172 -11.49 25.37 -9.22
C GLY A 172 -12.05 25.07 -7.82
N VAL A 173 -11.93 23.82 -7.33
CA VAL A 173 -12.34 23.43 -5.97
C VAL A 173 -11.09 23.05 -5.18
N GLU A 174 -10.97 23.62 -3.96
CA GLU A 174 -9.93 23.23 -3.01
C GLU A 174 -10.30 21.87 -2.39
N THR A 175 -9.44 20.86 -2.57
CA THR A 175 -9.69 19.50 -2.11
C THR A 175 -8.39 18.72 -1.95
N VAL A 176 -8.45 17.68 -1.13
CA VAL A 176 -7.38 16.67 -1.02
C VAL A 176 -7.45 15.75 -2.24
N SER A 177 -6.28 15.41 -2.77
CA SER A 177 -6.09 14.44 -3.86
C SER A 177 -5.20 13.29 -3.39
N CYS A 178 -5.60 12.06 -3.68
CA CYS A 178 -4.77 10.87 -3.54
C CYS A 178 -3.94 10.56 -4.80
N THR A 179 -4.03 11.41 -5.81
CA THR A 179 -3.25 11.31 -7.04
C THR A 179 -2.59 12.65 -7.33
N PRO A 180 -1.56 13.02 -6.56
CA PRO A 180 -0.82 14.26 -6.80
C PRO A 180 -0.31 14.32 -8.25
N SER A 181 -0.22 15.54 -8.78
CA SER A 181 0.18 15.77 -10.17
C SER A 181 1.38 16.72 -10.30
N PRO A 182 2.53 16.43 -9.64
CA PRO A 182 3.66 17.35 -9.59
C PRO A 182 4.19 17.68 -11.00
N GLY A 183 4.36 18.97 -11.26
CA GLY A 183 4.82 19.50 -12.56
C GLY A 183 3.74 19.58 -13.63
N VAL A 184 2.49 19.27 -13.32
CA VAL A 184 1.38 19.28 -14.29
C VAL A 184 0.16 19.99 -13.69
N LEU A 185 -0.46 20.87 -14.47
CA LEU A 185 -1.68 21.58 -14.07
C LEU A 185 -2.79 20.62 -13.60
N ASN A 186 -3.34 20.89 -12.44
CA ASN A 186 -4.42 20.11 -11.85
C ASN A 186 -5.69 20.15 -12.71
N THR A 187 -6.17 18.98 -13.13
CA THR A 187 -7.42 18.82 -13.87
C THR A 187 -8.34 17.87 -13.13
N GLY A 188 -9.56 18.31 -12.86
CA GLY A 188 -10.69 17.61 -12.20
C GLY A 188 -10.38 16.34 -11.41
N THR A 189 -10.80 16.23 -10.17
CA THR A 189 -10.48 15.05 -9.32
C THR A 189 -11.70 14.23 -8.98
N ALA A 190 -11.45 12.92 -8.78
CA ALA A 190 -12.30 12.11 -7.90
C ALA A 190 -11.98 12.44 -6.43
N PRO A 191 -12.96 12.33 -5.51
CA PRO A 191 -12.67 12.41 -4.08
C PRO A 191 -11.59 11.41 -3.69
N CYS A 192 -10.66 11.85 -2.84
CA CYS A 192 -9.66 10.98 -2.24
C CYS A 192 -10.35 9.99 -1.29
N THR A 193 -10.08 8.71 -1.45
CA THR A 193 -10.53 7.65 -0.53
C THR A 193 -9.35 6.97 0.12
N ASP A 194 -8.27 6.71 -0.62
CA ASP A 194 -7.04 6.10 -0.14
C ASP A 194 -5.95 6.25 -1.21
N VAL A 195 -4.74 6.69 -0.84
CA VAL A 195 -3.60 6.85 -1.77
C VAL A 195 -3.20 5.55 -2.46
N ARG A 196 -3.49 4.41 -1.84
CA ARG A 196 -3.19 3.07 -2.35
C ARG A 196 -4.18 2.59 -3.42
N ASP A 197 -5.34 3.24 -3.58
CA ASP A 197 -6.35 2.83 -4.57
C ASP A 197 -5.80 2.84 -6.00
N GLY A 198 -4.94 3.80 -6.32
CA GLY A 198 -4.26 3.87 -7.61
C GLY A 198 -3.24 2.75 -7.83
N VAL A 199 -2.60 2.26 -6.76
CA VAL A 199 -1.64 1.15 -6.80
C VAL A 199 -2.34 -0.16 -7.18
N PHE A 200 -3.52 -0.38 -6.61
CA PHE A 200 -4.27 -1.63 -6.78
C PHE A 200 -5.46 -1.50 -7.75
N ALA A 201 -5.43 -0.47 -8.61
CA ALA A 201 -6.48 -0.30 -9.61
C ALA A 201 -6.48 -1.43 -10.64
N LEU A 202 -7.68 -1.82 -11.10
CA LEU A 202 -7.83 -2.86 -12.12
C LEU A 202 -7.08 -2.49 -13.41
N GLY A 203 -6.21 -3.38 -13.88
CA GLY A 203 -5.41 -3.20 -15.10
C GLY A 203 -4.04 -2.57 -14.86
N VAL A 204 -3.70 -2.24 -13.61
CA VAL A 204 -2.35 -1.75 -13.26
C VAL A 204 -1.37 -2.93 -13.17
N VAL A 205 -0.22 -2.76 -13.83
CA VAL A 205 0.93 -3.67 -13.76
C VAL A 205 2.17 -2.83 -13.48
N HIS A 206 2.81 -3.10 -12.38
CA HIS A 206 4.03 -2.41 -11.93
C HIS A 206 5.29 -3.06 -12.51
N ASP A 207 6.35 -2.29 -12.69
CA ASP A 207 7.65 -2.80 -13.11
C ASP A 207 8.64 -2.69 -11.94
N PHE A 208 9.02 -3.82 -11.34
CA PHE A 208 9.94 -3.92 -10.21
C PHE A 208 11.35 -4.28 -10.70
N ALA A 209 12.35 -3.50 -10.32
CA ALA A 209 13.76 -3.78 -10.52
C ALA A 209 14.44 -3.99 -9.17
N ILE A 210 14.83 -5.23 -8.88
CA ILE A 210 15.55 -5.62 -7.66
C ILE A 210 17.02 -5.77 -8.02
N GLU A 211 17.88 -4.99 -7.36
CA GLU A 211 19.34 -5.11 -7.48
C GLU A 211 19.89 -5.68 -6.17
N ILE A 212 20.49 -6.87 -6.24
CA ILE A 212 20.98 -7.60 -5.07
C ILE A 212 22.37 -8.17 -5.35
N ASP A 213 23.29 -7.98 -4.42
CA ASP A 213 24.63 -8.53 -4.57
C ASP A 213 24.67 -10.05 -4.38
N PRO A 214 25.71 -10.74 -4.91
CA PRO A 214 25.78 -12.21 -4.83
C PRO A 214 25.82 -12.77 -3.40
N ALA A 215 26.31 -12.01 -2.41
CA ALA A 215 26.35 -12.50 -1.03
C ALA A 215 24.96 -12.49 -0.40
N ASN A 216 24.19 -11.41 -0.64
CA ASN A 216 22.80 -11.31 -0.22
C ASN A 216 21.89 -12.28 -0.99
N TRP A 217 22.15 -12.50 -2.29
CA TRP A 217 21.45 -13.52 -3.06
C TRP A 217 21.63 -14.93 -2.47
N ALA A 218 22.86 -15.28 -2.07
CA ALA A 218 23.15 -16.56 -1.40
C ALA A 218 22.45 -16.71 -0.04
N VAL A 219 22.12 -15.61 0.65
CA VAL A 219 21.27 -15.64 1.85
C VAL A 219 19.85 -16.09 1.47
N LEU A 220 19.27 -15.52 0.40
CA LEU A 220 17.95 -15.94 -0.08
C LEU A 220 17.94 -17.42 -0.53
N GLU A 221 18.98 -17.89 -1.23
CA GLU A 221 19.12 -19.29 -1.65
C GLU A 221 19.23 -20.26 -0.47
N SER A 222 19.61 -19.79 0.72
CA SER A 222 19.66 -20.62 1.92
C SER A 222 18.30 -20.84 2.59
N SER A 223 17.24 -20.20 2.09
CA SER A 223 15.88 -20.34 2.61
C SER A 223 15.38 -21.77 2.56
N THR A 224 14.53 -22.12 3.51
CA THR A 224 13.77 -23.38 3.55
C THR A 224 12.28 -23.10 3.56
N THR A 225 11.44 -24.11 3.51
CA THR A 225 9.97 -23.96 3.55
C THR A 225 9.47 -23.17 4.77
N PHE A 226 10.21 -23.19 5.88
CA PHE A 226 9.80 -22.56 7.15
C PHE A 226 10.80 -21.56 7.71
N ASP A 227 11.92 -21.33 7.01
CA ASP A 227 12.92 -20.37 7.44
C ASP A 227 13.35 -19.52 6.23
N HIS A 228 13.01 -18.25 6.27
CA HIS A 228 13.23 -17.29 5.20
C HIS A 228 14.16 -16.18 5.69
N PRO A 229 15.49 -16.42 5.69
CA PRO A 229 16.45 -15.42 6.12
C PRO A 229 16.35 -14.15 5.28
N LYS A 230 16.56 -13.03 5.96
CA LYS A 230 16.44 -11.70 5.40
C LYS A 230 17.75 -11.23 4.80
N ALA A 231 17.70 -10.58 3.66
CA ALA A 231 18.82 -10.00 2.93
C ALA A 231 18.57 -8.53 2.64
N ILE A 232 19.60 -7.84 2.15
CA ILE A 232 19.50 -6.44 1.72
C ILE A 232 19.55 -6.38 0.20
N ALA A 233 18.66 -5.57 -0.39
CA ALA A 233 18.63 -5.26 -1.81
C ALA A 233 18.40 -3.76 -2.04
N ALA A 234 18.66 -3.28 -3.25
CA ALA A 234 18.08 -2.05 -3.75
C ALA A 234 16.84 -2.38 -4.59
N LEU A 235 15.86 -1.49 -4.57
CA LEU A 235 14.60 -1.64 -5.29
C LEU A 235 14.30 -0.36 -6.07
N ALA A 236 13.85 -0.50 -7.30
CA ALA A 236 13.26 0.60 -8.06
C ALA A 236 11.93 0.13 -8.68
N PHE A 237 10.89 0.94 -8.56
CA PHE A 237 9.60 0.72 -9.22
C PHE A 237 8.79 2.01 -9.26
N ASP A 238 7.98 2.18 -10.31
CA ASP A 238 7.05 3.32 -10.49
C ASP A 238 7.66 4.70 -10.22
N GLY A 239 8.95 4.87 -10.60
CA GLY A 239 9.68 6.13 -10.43
C GLY A 239 10.31 6.33 -9.05
N GLY A 240 10.02 5.46 -8.06
CA GLY A 240 10.71 5.42 -6.78
C GLY A 240 11.98 4.59 -6.84
N GLU A 241 13.04 5.03 -6.14
CA GLU A 241 14.29 4.31 -5.95
C GLU A 241 14.61 4.19 -4.46
N PHE A 242 14.75 2.96 -3.98
CA PHE A 242 14.98 2.61 -2.58
C PHE A 242 16.32 1.88 -2.46
N PRO A 243 17.38 2.57 -2.07
CA PRO A 243 18.76 2.04 -2.14
C PRO A 243 19.04 0.92 -1.13
N ALA A 244 18.23 0.77 -0.09
CA ALA A 244 18.36 -0.30 0.91
C ALA A 244 17.00 -0.71 1.44
N VAL A 245 16.54 -1.89 1.03
CA VAL A 245 15.32 -2.54 1.52
C VAL A 245 15.65 -3.91 2.07
N GLU A 246 14.83 -4.39 3.02
CA GLU A 246 14.90 -5.78 3.43
C GLU A 246 14.11 -6.64 2.44
N ILE A 247 14.67 -7.78 2.07
CA ILE A 247 14.02 -8.75 1.19
C ILE A 247 14.18 -10.16 1.74
N ASN A 248 13.13 -10.95 1.69
CA ASN A 248 13.17 -12.38 1.96
C ASN A 248 12.24 -13.14 1.02
N LEU A 249 12.44 -14.46 0.93
CA LEU A 249 11.54 -15.31 0.16
C LEU A 249 10.19 -15.48 0.88
N LYS A 250 9.14 -15.75 0.10
CA LYS A 250 7.79 -16.06 0.57
C LYS A 250 7.37 -17.44 0.09
N GLY A 251 6.52 -18.09 0.87
CA GLY A 251 5.86 -19.33 0.51
C GLY A 251 6.06 -20.42 1.55
N GLY A 252 5.09 -21.30 1.63
CA GLY A 252 5.09 -22.49 2.47
C GLY A 252 4.97 -23.77 1.65
N TYR A 253 4.26 -24.76 2.16
CA TYR A 253 3.98 -25.97 1.41
C TYR A 253 3.32 -25.66 0.06
N GLY A 254 3.86 -26.26 -1.01
CA GLY A 254 3.33 -26.11 -2.37
C GLY A 254 3.80 -24.84 -3.11
N SER A 255 3.90 -23.69 -2.46
CA SER A 255 4.26 -22.41 -3.08
C SER A 255 5.73 -22.04 -2.96
N PHE A 256 6.45 -22.54 -1.94
CA PHE A 256 7.86 -22.22 -1.74
C PHE A 256 8.74 -22.76 -2.89
N ARG A 257 9.67 -21.92 -3.37
CA ARG A 257 10.64 -22.21 -4.42
C ARG A 257 12.01 -21.75 -3.97
N ALA A 258 12.95 -22.70 -3.81
CA ALA A 258 14.30 -22.46 -3.32
C ALA A 258 15.34 -22.32 -4.43
N ASP A 259 15.11 -22.95 -5.58
CA ASP A 259 16.03 -22.88 -6.72
C ASP A 259 15.77 -21.60 -7.53
N LEU A 260 16.44 -20.52 -7.11
CA LEU A 260 16.27 -19.18 -7.71
C LEU A 260 16.81 -19.08 -9.14
N ASP A 261 17.64 -20.03 -9.58
CA ASP A 261 18.14 -20.07 -10.95
C ASP A 261 17.05 -20.52 -11.95
N SER A 262 16.19 -21.43 -11.53
CA SER A 262 15.21 -22.07 -12.42
C SER A 262 13.75 -21.88 -12.02
N GLN A 263 13.45 -21.59 -10.76
CA GLN A 263 12.10 -21.51 -10.22
C GLN A 263 11.69 -20.07 -9.92
N LYS A 264 10.40 -19.81 -9.86
CA LYS A 264 9.80 -18.53 -9.51
C LYS A 264 9.52 -18.46 -8.01
N ALA A 265 10.43 -17.88 -7.23
CA ALA A 265 10.23 -17.65 -5.81
C ALA A 265 9.29 -16.46 -5.57
N GLY A 266 8.49 -16.49 -4.51
CA GLY A 266 7.76 -15.33 -4.01
C GLY A 266 8.67 -14.45 -3.15
N PHE A 267 8.37 -13.14 -3.06
CA PHE A 267 9.15 -12.19 -2.28
C PHE A 267 8.27 -11.41 -1.30
N LYS A 268 8.82 -11.16 -0.11
CA LYS A 268 8.39 -10.09 0.80
C LYS A 268 9.49 -9.04 0.85
N ILE A 269 9.13 -7.77 0.71
CA ILE A 269 10.05 -6.64 0.75
C ILE A 269 9.57 -5.67 1.82
N ASP A 270 10.44 -5.27 2.73
CA ASP A 270 10.18 -4.26 3.73
C ASP A 270 10.96 -2.99 3.37
N LEU A 271 10.22 -1.95 2.98
CA LEU A 271 10.76 -0.65 2.60
C LEU A 271 11.24 0.13 3.82
N ASN A 272 10.61 -0.10 4.98
CA ASN A 272 10.80 0.71 6.17
C ASN A 272 12.01 0.30 7.00
N GLN A 273 12.45 -0.97 6.92
CA GLN A 273 13.45 -1.56 7.81
C GLN A 273 14.78 -0.82 7.88
N TYR A 274 15.31 -0.34 6.76
CA TYR A 274 16.63 0.31 6.72
C TYR A 274 16.58 1.81 6.45
N GLY A 275 15.68 2.26 5.57
CA GLY A 275 15.58 3.65 5.14
C GLY A 275 14.39 4.41 5.71
N GLY A 276 13.49 3.72 6.42
CA GLY A 276 12.24 4.33 6.89
C GLY A 276 11.30 4.69 5.75
N TYR A 277 11.48 4.06 4.56
CA TYR A 277 10.69 4.41 3.38
C TYR A 277 9.25 3.94 3.51
N ASN A 278 8.39 4.72 2.91
CA ASN A 278 6.97 4.45 2.75
C ASN A 278 6.62 4.80 1.29
N TRP A 279 5.94 3.93 0.57
CA TRP A 279 5.54 4.20 -0.80
C TRP A 279 4.02 4.20 -0.92
N ARG A 280 3.42 5.37 -1.08
CA ARG A 280 1.96 5.56 -1.13
C ARG A 280 1.26 4.86 0.03
N GLY A 281 1.74 5.04 1.25
CA GLY A 281 1.22 4.39 2.44
C GLY A 281 1.58 2.90 2.61
N LEU A 282 2.40 2.31 1.72
CA LEU A 282 2.85 0.93 1.83
C LEU A 282 4.26 0.87 2.45
N LYS A 283 4.40 0.21 3.57
CA LYS A 283 5.68 -0.08 4.23
C LYS A 283 6.26 -1.42 3.76
N LYS A 284 5.39 -2.37 3.42
CA LYS A 284 5.74 -3.73 3.01
C LYS A 284 5.08 -4.09 1.69
N LEU A 285 5.81 -4.83 0.84
CA LEU A 285 5.35 -5.25 -0.47
C LEU A 285 5.37 -6.79 -0.53
N THR A 286 4.26 -7.38 -0.95
CA THR A 286 4.14 -8.84 -1.08
C THR A 286 3.97 -9.22 -2.55
N LEU A 287 4.96 -9.97 -3.09
CA LEU A 287 4.96 -10.48 -4.46
C LEU A 287 4.73 -12.00 -4.43
N ASN A 288 3.49 -12.43 -4.74
CA ASN A 288 3.15 -13.84 -4.80
C ASN A 288 3.50 -14.42 -6.17
N ASN A 289 4.17 -15.56 -6.17
CA ASN A 289 4.68 -16.20 -7.38
C ASN A 289 3.62 -16.87 -8.25
N MET A 290 2.38 -16.99 -7.80
CA MET A 290 1.24 -17.61 -8.50
C MET A 290 1.50 -19.03 -9.02
N VAL A 291 2.43 -19.78 -8.44
CA VAL A 291 2.75 -21.14 -8.90
C VAL A 291 1.63 -22.15 -8.61
N GLN A 292 0.71 -21.80 -7.71
CA GLN A 292 -0.47 -22.61 -7.39
C GLN A 292 -1.76 -22.09 -8.06
N ASP A 293 -1.68 -21.00 -8.81
CA ASP A 293 -2.77 -20.46 -9.63
C ASP A 293 -2.37 -20.39 -11.11
N PRO A 294 -2.61 -21.44 -11.89
CA PRO A 294 -2.32 -21.41 -13.33
C PRO A 294 -3.13 -20.39 -14.13
N SER A 295 -4.19 -19.81 -13.55
CA SER A 295 -5.01 -18.79 -14.20
C SER A 295 -4.44 -17.38 -14.08
N PHE A 296 -3.65 -17.10 -13.05
CA PHE A 296 -3.13 -15.79 -12.67
C PHE A 296 -4.21 -14.76 -12.27
N VAL A 297 -5.45 -15.20 -12.03
CA VAL A 297 -6.58 -14.29 -11.72
C VAL A 297 -7.34 -14.64 -10.45
N HIS A 298 -7.13 -15.84 -9.87
CA HIS A 298 -7.94 -16.32 -8.74
C HIS A 298 -7.77 -15.43 -7.51
N GLU A 299 -6.55 -15.07 -7.16
CA GLU A 299 -6.27 -14.26 -5.98
C GLU A 299 -6.93 -12.87 -6.07
N TYR A 300 -6.82 -12.20 -7.24
CA TYR A 300 -7.50 -10.92 -7.47
C TYR A 300 -9.03 -11.05 -7.32
N LEU A 301 -9.64 -12.02 -8.02
CA LEU A 301 -11.11 -12.19 -8.05
C LEU A 301 -11.67 -12.52 -6.67
N THR A 302 -10.96 -13.36 -5.91
CA THR A 302 -11.39 -13.77 -4.58
C THR A 302 -11.35 -12.59 -3.61
N TYR A 303 -10.22 -11.89 -3.51
CA TYR A 303 -10.14 -10.71 -2.66
C TYR A 303 -11.08 -9.58 -3.12
N PHE A 304 -11.30 -9.43 -4.42
CA PHE A 304 -12.32 -8.50 -4.93
C PHE A 304 -13.72 -8.85 -4.43
N LEU A 305 -14.10 -10.12 -4.44
CA LEU A 305 -15.40 -10.56 -3.95
C LEU A 305 -15.56 -10.34 -2.45
N TYR A 306 -14.53 -10.62 -1.64
CA TYR A 306 -14.51 -10.29 -0.22
C TYR A 306 -14.79 -8.81 0.02
N ARG A 307 -14.06 -7.91 -0.64
CA ARG A 307 -14.27 -6.47 -0.50
C ARG A 307 -15.64 -6.01 -0.96
N LYS A 308 -16.19 -6.61 -2.02
CA LYS A 308 -17.58 -6.34 -2.47
C LYS A 308 -18.62 -6.81 -1.48
N ALA A 309 -18.34 -7.86 -0.72
CA ALA A 309 -19.16 -8.30 0.41
C ALA A 309 -18.99 -7.45 1.69
N GLY A 310 -18.17 -6.38 1.64
CA GLY A 310 -17.89 -5.52 2.78
C GLY A 310 -16.95 -6.12 3.82
N LEU A 311 -16.13 -7.11 3.43
CA LEU A 311 -15.20 -7.81 4.30
C LEU A 311 -13.78 -7.28 4.11
N PRO A 312 -12.99 -7.18 5.20
CA PRO A 312 -11.58 -6.81 5.12
C PRO A 312 -10.81 -7.85 4.30
N ALA A 313 -10.21 -7.40 3.20
CA ALA A 313 -9.40 -8.27 2.35
C ALA A 313 -8.38 -7.44 1.56
N PRO A 314 -7.17 -7.97 1.34
CA PRO A 314 -6.12 -7.30 0.57
C PRO A 314 -6.58 -6.86 -0.81
N ARG A 315 -6.03 -5.73 -1.28
CA ARG A 315 -6.10 -5.33 -2.69
C ARG A 315 -5.00 -6.05 -3.47
N VAL A 316 -5.21 -6.24 -4.76
CA VAL A 316 -4.26 -6.95 -5.64
C VAL A 316 -4.10 -6.16 -6.94
N SER A 317 -2.86 -5.97 -7.34
CA SER A 317 -2.44 -5.62 -8.69
C SER A 317 -1.39 -6.63 -9.17
N TYR A 318 -0.63 -6.29 -10.20
CA TYR A 318 0.37 -7.20 -10.74
C TYR A 318 1.72 -6.52 -10.94
N ALA A 319 2.77 -7.34 -11.01
CA ALA A 319 4.12 -6.84 -11.18
C ALA A 319 4.95 -7.69 -12.14
N ARG A 320 5.70 -7.03 -13.03
CA ARG A 320 6.85 -7.62 -13.72
C ARG A 320 8.06 -7.42 -12.83
N VAL A 321 8.73 -8.50 -12.47
CA VAL A 321 9.89 -8.45 -11.59
C VAL A 321 11.16 -8.73 -12.40
N HIS A 322 12.12 -7.83 -12.30
CA HIS A 322 13.48 -8.00 -12.80
C HIS A 322 14.44 -8.11 -11.63
N VAL A 323 15.36 -9.05 -11.68
CA VAL A 323 16.43 -9.21 -10.69
C VAL A 323 17.77 -9.04 -11.40
N ASN A 324 18.58 -8.09 -10.94
CA ASN A 324 19.86 -7.73 -11.55
C ASN A 324 19.75 -7.54 -13.08
N GLY A 325 18.70 -6.83 -13.51
CA GLY A 325 18.41 -6.54 -14.91
C GLY A 325 17.86 -7.70 -15.75
N VAL A 326 17.60 -8.87 -15.15
CA VAL A 326 17.03 -10.04 -15.85
C VAL A 326 15.56 -10.22 -15.47
N TYR A 327 14.66 -10.37 -16.47
CA TYR A 327 13.26 -10.63 -16.22
C TYR A 327 13.09 -11.95 -15.45
N PHE A 328 12.59 -11.84 -14.23
CA PHE A 328 12.46 -12.96 -13.30
C PHE A 328 11.09 -13.62 -13.38
N GLY A 329 10.03 -12.85 -13.63
CA GLY A 329 8.69 -13.37 -13.85
C GLY A 329 7.59 -12.36 -13.57
N PHE A 330 6.35 -12.81 -13.70
CA PHE A 330 5.12 -12.06 -13.45
C PHE A 330 4.48 -12.49 -12.14
N TYR A 331 4.02 -11.54 -11.32
CA TYR A 331 3.61 -11.76 -9.93
C TYR A 331 2.27 -11.10 -9.62
N SER A 332 1.49 -11.69 -8.71
CA SER A 332 0.48 -10.92 -7.97
C SER A 332 1.20 -10.00 -6.99
N PHE A 333 0.92 -8.71 -7.05
CA PHE A 333 1.31 -7.74 -6.03
C PHE A 333 0.14 -7.54 -5.08
N ILE A 334 0.30 -8.03 -3.85
CA ILE A 334 -0.77 -8.13 -2.86
C ILE A 334 -0.52 -7.12 -1.76
N GLU A 335 -1.56 -6.39 -1.37
CA GLU A 335 -1.53 -5.53 -0.20
C GLU A 335 -1.19 -6.34 1.05
N THR A 336 -0.18 -5.91 1.79
CA THR A 336 0.19 -6.58 3.04
C THR A 336 -0.84 -6.24 4.12
N VAL A 337 -1.23 -7.23 4.91
CA VAL A 337 -2.05 -7.02 6.11
C VAL A 337 -1.12 -6.55 7.23
N ASP A 338 -0.99 -5.25 7.39
CA ASP A 338 -0.17 -4.57 8.39
C ASP A 338 -0.93 -3.34 8.95
N GLU A 339 -0.25 -2.45 9.68
CA GLU A 339 -0.91 -1.30 10.30
C GLU A 339 -1.73 -0.46 9.31
N PRO A 340 -1.22 -0.07 8.10
CA PRO A 340 -2.02 0.69 7.14
C PRO A 340 -3.28 -0.02 6.66
N PHE A 341 -3.25 -1.34 6.52
CA PHE A 341 -4.43 -2.14 6.19
C PHE A 341 -5.45 -2.14 7.33
N LEU A 342 -4.99 -2.33 8.57
CA LEU A 342 -5.86 -2.36 9.75
C LEU A 342 -6.51 -0.99 9.98
N GLU A 343 -5.78 0.10 9.82
CA GLU A 343 -6.31 1.46 9.90
C GLU A 343 -7.41 1.72 8.87
N LEU A 344 -7.22 1.26 7.63
CA LEU A 344 -8.24 1.40 6.57
C LEU A 344 -9.55 0.68 6.93
N TRP A 345 -9.46 -0.54 7.46
CA TRP A 345 -10.63 -1.39 7.66
C TRP A 345 -11.28 -1.24 9.05
N TYR A 346 -10.49 -0.95 10.07
CA TYR A 346 -10.95 -0.91 11.47
C TYR A 346 -10.85 0.49 12.08
N GLY A 347 -10.19 1.44 11.39
CA GLY A 347 -9.94 2.78 11.92
C GLY A 347 -8.90 2.80 13.04
N ASN A 348 -8.19 1.71 13.26
CA ASN A 348 -7.09 1.57 14.21
C ASN A 348 -6.21 0.35 13.87
N SER A 349 -4.98 0.35 14.35
CA SER A 349 -4.02 -0.76 14.24
C SER A 349 -3.50 -1.24 15.60
N ASP A 350 -4.15 -0.82 16.70
CA ASP A 350 -3.70 -1.05 18.08
C ASP A 350 -4.12 -2.43 18.65
N GLY A 351 -4.87 -3.22 17.88
CA GLY A 351 -5.35 -4.54 18.26
C GLY A 351 -4.31 -5.65 18.09
N HIS A 352 -4.69 -6.87 18.45
CA HIS A 352 -3.83 -8.04 18.28
C HIS A 352 -4.10 -8.71 16.94
N LEU A 353 -3.07 -8.84 16.11
CA LEU A 353 -3.10 -9.55 14.83
C LEU A 353 -2.36 -10.88 14.95
N PHE A 354 -3.05 -11.97 14.61
CA PHE A 354 -2.48 -13.29 14.53
C PHE A 354 -2.67 -13.89 13.15
N GLU A 355 -1.70 -14.69 12.70
CA GLU A 355 -1.81 -15.53 11.51
C GLU A 355 -2.08 -16.98 11.92
N SER A 356 -3.06 -17.62 11.28
CA SER A 356 -3.30 -19.05 11.38
C SER A 356 -2.78 -19.74 10.13
N ALA A 357 -1.75 -20.53 10.31
CA ALA A 357 -1.19 -21.35 9.25
C ALA A 357 -0.99 -22.78 9.77
N TYR A 358 -1.40 -23.75 8.96
CA TYR A 358 -1.19 -25.18 9.23
C TYR A 358 -1.93 -25.74 10.47
N GLY A 359 -3.14 -25.29 10.70
CA GLY A 359 -4.10 -26.01 11.50
C GLY A 359 -4.41 -25.58 12.91
N PRO A 360 -3.96 -24.41 13.46
CA PRO A 360 -4.51 -23.95 14.73
C PRO A 360 -5.95 -23.43 14.54
N ASP A 361 -6.82 -23.85 15.47
CA ASP A 361 -8.19 -23.36 15.58
C ASP A 361 -8.51 -23.06 17.06
N PHE A 362 -9.73 -22.69 17.37
CA PHE A 362 -10.19 -22.44 18.76
C PHE A 362 -10.36 -23.75 19.57
N ASP A 363 -9.43 -24.68 19.42
CA ASP A 363 -9.41 -25.90 20.20
C ASP A 363 -8.50 -25.79 21.43
N THR A 364 -8.89 -26.55 22.50
CA THR A 364 -8.15 -26.51 23.76
C THR A 364 -6.70 -26.97 23.58
N GLY A 365 -5.76 -26.10 23.91
CA GLY A 365 -4.32 -26.36 23.82
C GLY A 365 -3.68 -25.89 22.52
N GLU A 366 -4.45 -25.26 21.64
CA GLU A 366 -3.96 -24.68 20.37
C GLU A 366 -3.72 -23.17 20.42
N GLU A 367 -4.14 -22.51 21.52
CA GLU A 367 -4.04 -21.06 21.71
C GLU A 367 -2.64 -20.47 21.48
N GLY A 368 -1.60 -21.25 21.71
CA GLY A 368 -0.20 -20.85 21.49
C GLY A 368 0.37 -21.28 20.13
N LEU A 369 -0.45 -21.79 19.22
CA LEU A 369 -0.04 -22.20 17.88
C LEU A 369 -0.31 -21.13 16.82
N PHE A 370 -1.12 -20.11 17.16
CA PHE A 370 -1.30 -18.96 16.28
C PHE A 370 -0.05 -18.09 16.26
N ASP A 371 0.42 -17.72 15.08
CA ASP A 371 1.60 -16.88 14.92
C ASP A 371 1.23 -15.41 15.19
N TYR A 372 1.81 -14.83 16.24
CA TYR A 372 1.62 -13.42 16.57
C TYR A 372 2.35 -12.52 15.57
N ASP A 373 1.61 -11.68 14.85
CA ASP A 373 2.14 -10.82 13.80
C ASP A 373 2.34 -9.37 14.30
N ASN A 374 1.35 -8.81 15.02
CA ASN A 374 1.39 -7.44 15.54
C ASN A 374 0.43 -7.24 16.72
N GLY A 375 0.69 -6.20 17.52
CA GLY A 375 -0.20 -5.77 18.60
C GLY A 375 0.56 -5.30 19.84
N PRO A 376 -0.16 -4.84 20.88
CA PRO A 376 0.45 -4.28 22.09
C PRO A 376 1.11 -5.33 23.00
N ASP A 377 0.57 -6.55 23.08
CA ASP A 377 1.02 -7.59 24.01
C ASP A 377 0.53 -8.98 23.59
N GLU A 378 1.44 -9.87 23.21
CA GLU A 378 1.13 -11.23 22.77
C GLU A 378 0.39 -12.06 23.82
N GLU A 379 0.79 -11.96 25.13
CA GLU A 379 0.16 -12.74 26.21
C GLU A 379 -1.31 -12.33 26.40
N GLN A 380 -1.63 -11.04 26.22
CA GLN A 380 -3.02 -10.55 26.27
C GLN A 380 -3.83 -11.04 25.07
N GLY A 381 -3.23 -11.03 23.88
CA GLY A 381 -3.88 -11.58 22.69
C GLY A 381 -4.19 -13.06 22.82
N VAL A 382 -3.23 -13.86 23.28
CA VAL A 382 -3.43 -15.29 23.56
C VAL A 382 -4.50 -15.51 24.63
N ALA A 383 -4.51 -14.68 25.70
CA ALA A 383 -5.56 -14.77 26.73
C ALA A 383 -6.97 -14.52 26.16
N ALA A 384 -7.11 -13.58 25.23
CA ALA A 384 -8.39 -13.34 24.56
C ALA A 384 -8.80 -14.50 23.64
N ILE A 385 -7.85 -15.22 23.02
CA ILE A 385 -8.14 -16.47 22.28
C ILE A 385 -8.66 -17.54 23.25
N VAL A 386 -8.02 -17.70 24.43
CA VAL A 386 -8.46 -18.66 25.47
C VAL A 386 -9.89 -18.39 25.91
N GLU A 387 -10.33 -17.13 26.03
CA GLU A 387 -11.71 -16.80 26.37
C GLU A 387 -12.73 -17.32 25.34
N VAL A 388 -12.40 -17.26 24.04
CA VAL A 388 -13.22 -17.84 22.97
C VAL A 388 -13.25 -19.37 23.08
N ILE A 389 -12.10 -20.00 23.30
CA ILE A 389 -11.97 -21.45 23.50
C ILE A 389 -12.81 -21.92 24.68
N ASP A 390 -12.74 -21.23 25.82
CA ASP A 390 -13.51 -21.55 27.02
C ASP A 390 -15.02 -21.42 26.75
N THR A 391 -15.45 -20.44 26.00
CA THR A 391 -16.85 -20.28 25.59
C THR A 391 -17.30 -21.43 24.68
N LEU A 392 -16.48 -21.81 23.70
CA LEU A 392 -16.76 -22.94 22.82
C LEU A 392 -16.73 -24.31 23.52
N ASN A 393 -16.17 -24.39 24.72
CA ASN A 393 -16.20 -25.59 25.57
C ASN A 393 -17.51 -25.73 26.39
N LEU A 394 -18.38 -24.72 26.40
CA LEU A 394 -19.70 -24.80 26.98
C LEU A 394 -20.66 -25.62 26.09
N PRO A 395 -21.85 -26.01 26.58
CA PRO A 395 -22.87 -26.63 25.72
C PRO A 395 -23.22 -25.72 24.54
N TRP A 396 -23.30 -26.28 23.36
CA TRP A 396 -23.62 -25.53 22.14
C TRP A 396 -25.12 -25.24 22.04
N ASP A 397 -25.52 -24.10 22.56
CA ASP A 397 -26.91 -23.64 22.58
C ASP A 397 -27.01 -22.10 22.36
N GLU A 398 -28.22 -21.58 22.34
CA GLU A 398 -28.48 -20.14 22.11
C GLU A 398 -27.86 -19.23 23.19
N SER A 399 -27.68 -19.73 24.42
CA SER A 399 -27.04 -18.95 25.49
C SER A 399 -25.54 -18.80 25.24
N THR A 400 -24.88 -19.88 24.84
CA THR A 400 -23.46 -19.87 24.46
C THR A 400 -23.24 -19.04 23.19
N TYR A 401 -24.16 -19.10 22.23
CA TYR A 401 -24.11 -18.24 21.06
C TYR A 401 -24.21 -16.76 21.42
N ALA A 402 -25.11 -16.40 22.33
CA ALA A 402 -25.19 -15.00 22.79
C ALA A 402 -23.93 -14.53 23.49
N GLN A 403 -23.23 -15.39 24.23
CA GLN A 403 -21.93 -15.08 24.82
C GLN A 403 -20.85 -14.97 23.74
N LEU A 404 -20.74 -15.91 22.81
CA LEU A 404 -19.74 -15.93 21.74
C LEU A 404 -19.80 -14.66 20.89
N ARG A 405 -20.99 -14.13 20.60
CA ARG A 405 -21.17 -12.87 19.87
C ARG A 405 -20.60 -11.63 20.57
N THR A 406 -20.29 -11.71 21.85
CA THR A 406 -19.58 -10.61 22.55
C THR A 406 -18.07 -10.70 22.41
N GLN A 407 -17.52 -11.83 21.97
CA GLN A 407 -16.10 -12.11 21.80
C GLN A 407 -15.67 -12.21 20.34
N VAL A 408 -16.59 -12.61 19.46
CA VAL A 408 -16.36 -12.85 18.02
C VAL A 408 -17.40 -12.11 17.21
N ASP A 409 -17.00 -11.46 16.15
CA ASP A 409 -17.92 -10.89 15.16
C ASP A 409 -18.48 -12.01 14.26
N MET A 410 -19.49 -12.70 14.78
CA MET A 410 -20.10 -13.84 14.08
C MET A 410 -20.72 -13.45 12.73
N ASP A 411 -21.19 -12.21 12.58
CA ASP A 411 -21.72 -11.71 11.31
C ASP A 411 -20.61 -11.64 10.25
N GLN A 412 -19.47 -11.07 10.60
CA GLN A 412 -18.30 -10.96 9.73
C GLN A 412 -17.70 -12.34 9.46
N TRP A 413 -17.60 -13.20 10.50
CA TRP A 413 -17.04 -14.54 10.36
C TRP A 413 -17.88 -15.44 9.45
N MET A 414 -19.22 -15.42 9.60
CA MET A 414 -20.10 -16.20 8.73
C MET A 414 -20.16 -15.65 7.30
N SER A 415 -19.99 -14.34 7.12
CA SER A 415 -19.82 -13.75 5.79
C SER A 415 -18.52 -14.20 5.13
N ASN A 416 -17.42 -14.28 5.88
CA ASN A 416 -16.16 -14.84 5.39
C ASN A 416 -16.34 -16.29 4.92
N MET A 417 -16.96 -17.13 5.75
CA MET A 417 -17.26 -18.53 5.42
C MET A 417 -18.14 -18.66 4.18
N ALA A 418 -19.07 -17.71 3.96
CA ALA A 418 -19.88 -17.70 2.75
C ALA A 418 -19.03 -17.43 1.49
N VAL A 419 -18.07 -16.51 1.55
CA VAL A 419 -17.15 -16.23 0.43
C VAL A 419 -16.20 -17.41 0.20
N GLU A 420 -15.66 -18.03 1.25
CA GLU A 420 -14.85 -19.24 1.12
C GLU A 420 -15.62 -20.37 0.43
N ALA A 421 -16.87 -20.61 0.83
CA ALA A 421 -17.73 -21.58 0.19
C ALA A 421 -17.99 -21.21 -1.28
N ALA A 422 -18.28 -19.94 -1.59
CA ALA A 422 -18.57 -19.46 -2.94
C ALA A 422 -17.37 -19.63 -3.90
N THR A 423 -16.19 -19.27 -3.46
CA THR A 423 -14.95 -19.34 -4.25
C THR A 423 -14.25 -20.69 -4.15
N TRP A 424 -14.72 -21.57 -3.27
CA TRP A 424 -14.05 -22.82 -2.91
C TRP A 424 -12.59 -22.58 -2.46
N HIS A 425 -12.45 -21.71 -1.47
CA HIS A 425 -11.17 -21.49 -0.81
C HIS A 425 -10.87 -22.68 0.12
N TRP A 426 -10.57 -23.83 -0.47
CA TRP A 426 -10.39 -25.08 0.26
C TRP A 426 -9.14 -25.07 1.15
N ASP A 427 -8.19 -24.17 0.91
CA ASP A 427 -6.95 -23.98 1.67
C ASP A 427 -7.05 -22.80 2.65
N GLY A 428 -8.26 -22.30 2.92
CA GLY A 428 -8.54 -21.19 3.84
C GLY A 428 -8.96 -21.67 5.23
N TYR A 429 -9.71 -20.81 5.96
CA TYR A 429 -10.23 -21.13 7.30
C TYR A 429 -11.12 -22.37 7.30
N TRP A 430 -11.74 -22.67 6.16
CA TRP A 430 -12.51 -23.89 5.96
C TRP A 430 -11.76 -25.20 6.33
N THR A 431 -10.43 -25.19 6.23
CA THR A 431 -9.54 -26.27 6.63
C THR A 431 -8.52 -25.83 7.69
N GLU A 432 -8.89 -24.85 8.51
CA GLU A 432 -8.06 -24.33 9.60
C GLU A 432 -6.71 -23.82 9.13
N ASN A 433 -6.70 -23.12 7.97
CA ASN A 433 -5.49 -22.66 7.34
C ASN A 433 -5.68 -21.27 6.72
N ASN A 434 -4.61 -20.63 6.28
CA ASN A 434 -4.55 -19.42 5.47
C ASN A 434 -5.59 -18.34 5.88
N ASN A 435 -5.58 -17.94 7.14
CA ASN A 435 -6.35 -16.80 7.62
C ASN A 435 -5.56 -15.99 8.63
N ARG A 436 -6.01 -14.76 8.87
CA ARG A 436 -5.56 -13.93 9.97
C ARG A 436 -6.74 -13.55 10.83
N MET A 437 -6.46 -13.31 12.09
CA MET A 437 -7.47 -12.88 13.06
C MET A 437 -7.02 -11.56 13.67
N TYR A 438 -7.92 -10.60 13.73
CA TYR A 438 -7.70 -9.32 14.38
C TYR A 438 -8.66 -9.13 15.54
N HIS A 439 -8.10 -8.93 16.74
CA HIS A 439 -8.88 -8.55 17.92
C HIS A 439 -9.00 -7.03 17.93
N ASP A 440 -10.12 -6.52 17.45
CA ASP A 440 -10.36 -5.08 17.36
C ASP A 440 -10.59 -4.47 18.75
N PRO A 441 -9.74 -3.56 19.23
CA PRO A 441 -9.85 -2.99 20.57
C PRO A 441 -11.07 -2.07 20.74
N VAL A 442 -11.72 -1.62 19.65
CA VAL A 442 -12.91 -0.76 19.71
C VAL A 442 -14.15 -1.58 19.98
N THR A 443 -14.27 -2.73 19.36
CA THR A 443 -15.45 -3.62 19.52
C THR A 443 -15.23 -4.71 20.55
N ASP A 444 -13.98 -4.95 20.95
CA ASP A 444 -13.52 -6.04 21.82
C ASP A 444 -13.92 -7.42 21.26
N ARG A 445 -13.81 -7.57 19.92
CA ARG A 445 -14.19 -8.80 19.21
C ARG A 445 -13.14 -9.23 18.19
N TRP A 446 -13.04 -10.54 18.05
CA TRP A 446 -12.25 -11.16 17.00
C TRP A 446 -12.98 -11.08 15.65
N THR A 447 -12.23 -10.69 14.62
CA THR A 447 -12.63 -10.70 13.22
C THR A 447 -11.66 -11.57 12.43
N ILE A 448 -12.06 -12.03 11.23
CA ILE A 448 -11.22 -12.85 10.35
C ILE A 448 -10.87 -12.08 9.07
N ILE A 449 -9.63 -12.25 8.59
CA ILE A 449 -9.12 -11.66 7.36
C ILE A 449 -8.59 -12.80 6.48
N PRO A 450 -9.06 -12.96 5.23
CA PRO A 450 -8.62 -14.04 4.35
C PRO A 450 -7.15 -13.88 3.95
N HIS A 451 -6.45 -15.00 3.77
CA HIS A 451 -5.07 -15.06 3.30
C HIS A 451 -4.90 -16.18 2.27
N GLY A 452 -3.89 -16.07 1.36
CA GLY A 452 -3.49 -17.14 0.45
C GLY A 452 -4.60 -17.68 -0.45
N THR A 453 -5.33 -16.79 -1.16
CA THR A 453 -6.53 -17.14 -1.93
C THR A 453 -6.25 -17.56 -3.38
N ASP A 454 -5.01 -17.95 -3.71
CA ASP A 454 -4.61 -18.39 -5.04
C ASP A 454 -5.20 -19.77 -5.43
N GLN A 455 -5.43 -20.65 -4.46
CA GLN A 455 -6.05 -21.98 -4.68
C GLN A 455 -7.57 -21.95 -4.57
N THR A 456 -8.22 -20.99 -5.23
CA THR A 456 -9.68 -20.81 -5.27
C THR A 456 -10.23 -21.10 -6.68
N TRP A 457 -11.55 -21.05 -6.85
CA TRP A 457 -12.25 -21.24 -8.13
C TRP A 457 -11.99 -22.61 -8.80
N VAL A 458 -11.44 -23.57 -8.06
CA VAL A 458 -11.17 -24.94 -8.54
C VAL A 458 -12.45 -25.77 -8.67
N ASP A 459 -12.38 -26.91 -9.39
CA ASP A 459 -13.52 -27.80 -9.57
C ASP A 459 -13.99 -28.45 -8.25
N GLY A 460 -15.27 -28.77 -8.15
CA GLY A 460 -15.79 -29.53 -7.03
C GLY A 460 -16.39 -28.66 -5.93
N TRP A 461 -17.30 -27.74 -6.27
CA TRP A 461 -17.98 -26.89 -5.29
C TRP A 461 -18.70 -27.72 -4.22
N PRO A 462 -18.35 -27.59 -2.92
CA PRO A 462 -18.99 -28.34 -1.86
C PRO A 462 -20.38 -27.82 -1.58
N ASN A 463 -21.23 -28.65 -0.97
CA ASN A 463 -22.39 -28.12 -0.27
C ASN A 463 -21.91 -27.26 0.91
N PRO A 464 -22.26 -25.95 0.97
CA PRO A 464 -21.83 -25.08 2.05
C PRO A 464 -22.21 -25.55 3.46
N TYR A 465 -23.19 -26.44 3.58
CA TYR A 465 -23.65 -27.01 4.83
C TYR A 465 -23.10 -28.42 5.13
N ASP A 466 -22.35 -29.01 4.23
CA ASP A 466 -21.81 -30.37 4.39
C ASP A 466 -20.29 -30.35 4.26
N VAL A 467 -19.61 -30.16 5.36
CA VAL A 467 -18.17 -30.11 5.44
C VAL A 467 -17.64 -31.22 6.32
N SER A 468 -16.68 -31.95 5.82
CA SER A 468 -16.12 -33.14 6.49
C SER A 468 -14.95 -32.82 7.42
N SER A 469 -14.26 -31.70 7.20
CA SER A 469 -13.21 -31.17 8.09
C SER A 469 -13.57 -29.72 8.34
N ARG A 470 -13.78 -29.32 9.59
CA ARG A 470 -14.46 -28.07 9.88
C ARG A 470 -13.83 -27.33 11.02
N PRO A 471 -13.63 -26.03 10.85
CA PRO A 471 -13.23 -25.19 11.95
C PRO A 471 -14.34 -25.09 12.99
N ARG A 472 -13.94 -24.97 14.23
CA ARG A 472 -14.80 -25.08 15.40
C ARG A 472 -15.92 -24.05 15.48
N LEU A 473 -15.64 -22.81 15.09
CA LEU A 473 -16.67 -21.75 15.01
C LEU A 473 -17.76 -22.11 13.99
N TYR A 474 -17.37 -22.72 12.87
CA TYR A 474 -18.34 -23.15 11.88
C TYR A 474 -19.18 -24.35 12.39
N ASP A 475 -18.55 -25.36 13.00
CA ASP A 475 -19.27 -26.50 13.58
C ASP A 475 -20.25 -26.07 14.67
N PHE A 476 -19.81 -25.13 15.54
CA PHE A 476 -20.69 -24.51 16.51
C PHE A 476 -21.90 -23.83 15.82
N CYS A 477 -21.64 -23.06 14.77
CA CYS A 477 -22.68 -22.37 14.03
C CYS A 477 -23.70 -23.33 13.40
N MET A 478 -23.22 -24.43 12.83
CA MET A 478 -24.11 -25.44 12.25
C MET A 478 -24.96 -26.17 13.30
N ALA A 479 -24.50 -26.26 14.54
CA ALA A 479 -25.22 -26.88 15.64
C ALA A 479 -26.29 -25.97 16.27
N VAL A 480 -26.14 -24.65 16.24
CA VAL A 480 -27.02 -23.66 16.85
C VAL A 480 -27.94 -23.04 15.80
N GLU A 481 -29.27 -23.11 16.01
CA GLU A 481 -30.27 -22.74 15.00
C GLU A 481 -30.14 -21.28 14.54
N SER A 482 -29.99 -20.33 15.48
CA SER A 482 -29.87 -18.90 15.15
C SER A 482 -28.60 -18.61 14.37
N CYS A 483 -27.47 -19.27 14.68
CA CYS A 483 -26.22 -19.09 13.94
C CYS A 483 -26.31 -19.72 12.55
N ARG A 484 -26.87 -20.94 12.43
CA ARG A 484 -27.05 -21.58 11.13
C ARG A 484 -27.98 -20.78 10.22
N THR A 485 -29.01 -20.12 10.79
CA THR A 485 -29.87 -19.19 10.05
C THR A 485 -29.08 -17.98 9.57
N LEU A 486 -28.27 -17.37 10.43
CA LEU A 486 -27.37 -16.28 10.05
C LEU A 486 -26.46 -16.67 8.87
N TYR A 487 -25.84 -17.86 8.91
CA TYR A 487 -25.01 -18.32 7.79
C TYR A 487 -25.80 -18.44 6.48
N GLY A 488 -27.04 -18.96 6.54
CA GLY A 488 -27.94 -18.99 5.37
C GLY A 488 -28.24 -17.60 4.82
N GLU A 489 -28.51 -16.63 5.71
CA GLU A 489 -28.68 -15.23 5.31
C GLU A 489 -27.44 -14.68 4.62
N LYS A 490 -26.23 -14.95 5.15
CA LYS A 490 -24.96 -14.50 4.54
C LYS A 490 -24.71 -15.10 3.13
N LEU A 491 -25.12 -16.35 2.91
CA LEU A 491 -25.06 -16.95 1.56
C LEU A 491 -26.00 -16.25 0.58
N LEU A 492 -27.21 -15.87 1.02
CA LEU A 492 -28.16 -15.13 0.18
C LEU A 492 -27.70 -13.70 -0.07
N ASP A 493 -27.20 -12.99 0.95
CA ASP A 493 -26.63 -11.66 0.82
C ASP A 493 -25.47 -11.69 -0.20
N LEU A 494 -24.60 -12.70 -0.11
CA LEU A 494 -23.48 -12.87 -1.05
C LEU A 494 -23.99 -13.13 -2.47
N ALA A 495 -25.06 -13.90 -2.67
CA ALA A 495 -25.63 -14.10 -4.00
C ALA A 495 -26.10 -12.77 -4.61
N ASP A 496 -26.67 -11.87 -3.81
CA ASP A 496 -27.07 -10.53 -4.28
C ASP A 496 -25.84 -9.64 -4.58
N VAL A 497 -24.77 -9.77 -3.78
CA VAL A 497 -23.47 -9.10 -4.06
C VAL A 497 -22.88 -9.60 -5.38
N VAL A 498 -22.92 -10.91 -5.66
CA VAL A 498 -22.42 -11.49 -6.90
C VAL A 498 -23.20 -10.94 -8.11
N ASP A 499 -24.53 -10.91 -8.05
CA ASP A 499 -25.37 -10.36 -9.12
C ASP A 499 -25.10 -8.87 -9.38
N ALA A 500 -24.81 -8.11 -8.32
CA ALA A 500 -24.50 -6.68 -8.40
C ALA A 500 -23.05 -6.38 -8.82
N SER A 501 -22.16 -7.39 -8.77
CA SER A 501 -20.72 -7.21 -9.00
C SER A 501 -20.34 -7.49 -10.45
N PRO A 502 -19.44 -6.70 -11.06
CA PRO A 502 -19.00 -6.90 -12.43
C PRO A 502 -17.91 -7.98 -12.56
N LEU A 503 -18.06 -9.15 -11.89
CA LEU A 503 -17.04 -10.19 -11.83
C LEU A 503 -16.59 -10.69 -13.22
N GLU A 504 -17.54 -10.92 -14.14
CA GLU A 504 -17.21 -11.36 -15.50
C GLU A 504 -16.44 -10.28 -16.27
N ALA A 505 -16.87 -9.01 -16.16
CA ALA A 505 -16.16 -7.89 -16.79
C ALA A 505 -14.75 -7.70 -16.19
N HIS A 506 -14.59 -7.90 -14.89
CA HIS A 506 -13.26 -7.91 -14.26
C HIS A 506 -12.40 -9.04 -14.79
N LEU A 507 -12.94 -10.26 -14.92
CA LEU A 507 -12.24 -11.39 -15.49
C LEU A 507 -11.76 -11.09 -16.92
N ASP A 508 -12.61 -10.48 -17.76
CA ASP A 508 -12.24 -10.09 -19.14
C ASP A 508 -11.07 -9.10 -19.16
N VAL A 509 -11.09 -8.10 -18.29
CA VAL A 509 -9.98 -7.14 -18.16
C VAL A 509 -8.73 -7.85 -17.65
N LEU A 510 -8.84 -8.69 -16.62
CA LEU A 510 -7.71 -9.45 -16.08
C LEU A 510 -7.05 -10.31 -17.16
N ILE A 511 -7.82 -11.09 -17.89
CA ILE A 511 -7.30 -11.94 -18.99
C ILE A 511 -6.55 -11.10 -20.02
N ALA A 512 -7.07 -9.94 -20.38
CA ALA A 512 -6.49 -9.12 -21.43
C ALA A 512 -5.04 -8.69 -21.16
N TYR A 513 -4.64 -8.53 -19.89
CA TYR A 513 -3.28 -8.15 -19.54
C TYR A 513 -2.48 -9.25 -18.83
N THR A 514 -3.12 -10.23 -18.15
CA THR A 514 -2.37 -11.31 -17.50
C THR A 514 -1.99 -12.45 -18.47
N GLU A 515 -2.81 -12.76 -19.47
CA GLU A 515 -2.53 -13.84 -20.41
C GLU A 515 -1.26 -13.60 -21.26
N PRO A 516 -1.00 -12.40 -21.80
CA PRO A 516 0.28 -12.13 -22.47
C PRO A 516 1.49 -12.30 -21.54
N GLU A 517 1.36 -11.87 -20.29
CA GLU A 517 2.41 -11.97 -19.28
C GLU A 517 2.65 -13.42 -18.83
N PHE A 518 1.59 -14.21 -18.73
CA PHE A 518 1.69 -15.65 -18.44
C PHE A 518 2.57 -16.36 -19.48
N TYR A 519 2.34 -16.10 -20.76
CA TYR A 519 3.14 -16.72 -21.84
C TYR A 519 4.54 -16.11 -21.98
N ALA A 520 4.75 -14.90 -21.48
CA ALA A 520 6.06 -14.25 -21.47
C ALA A 520 6.90 -14.61 -20.23
N ASP A 521 6.29 -15.11 -19.16
CA ASP A 521 6.95 -15.45 -17.90
C ASP A 521 7.91 -16.65 -18.09
N PRO A 522 9.23 -16.45 -17.93
CA PRO A 522 10.20 -17.51 -18.16
C PRO A 522 10.15 -18.64 -17.11
N ARG A 523 9.40 -18.41 -16.01
CA ARG A 523 9.28 -19.35 -14.87
C ARG A 523 7.83 -19.71 -14.55
N ALA A 524 6.89 -19.48 -15.48
CA ALA A 524 5.52 -19.92 -15.30
C ALA A 524 5.46 -21.45 -15.24
N GLU A 525 4.78 -21.97 -14.22
CA GLU A 525 4.56 -23.41 -14.03
C GLU A 525 3.18 -23.79 -14.59
N GLU A 526 2.97 -25.08 -14.88
CA GLU A 526 1.67 -25.68 -15.30
C GLU A 526 1.00 -25.01 -16.51
N THR A 527 1.78 -24.53 -17.46
CA THR A 527 1.29 -23.76 -18.63
C THR A 527 0.19 -24.46 -19.44
N GLY A 528 0.09 -25.81 -19.36
CA GLY A 528 -0.92 -26.59 -20.05
C GLY A 528 -2.36 -26.41 -19.53
N ASN A 529 -2.54 -25.85 -18.32
CA ASN A 529 -3.84 -25.75 -17.66
C ASN A 529 -4.43 -24.31 -17.69
N HIS A 530 -3.69 -23.31 -18.13
CA HIS A 530 -4.07 -21.90 -18.06
C HIS A 530 -5.45 -21.62 -18.68
N THR A 531 -5.64 -21.95 -19.95
CA THR A 531 -6.92 -21.69 -20.65
C THR A 531 -8.09 -22.42 -20.00
N SER A 532 -7.90 -23.69 -19.60
CA SER A 532 -8.97 -24.46 -18.97
C SER A 532 -9.35 -23.93 -17.58
N GLN A 533 -8.40 -23.38 -16.83
CA GLN A 533 -8.67 -22.73 -15.55
C GLN A 533 -9.48 -21.43 -15.75
N LEU A 534 -9.12 -20.60 -16.71
CA LEU A 534 -9.88 -19.39 -17.05
C LEU A 534 -11.31 -19.70 -17.49
N GLU A 535 -11.52 -20.74 -18.33
CA GLU A 535 -12.84 -21.17 -18.76
C GLU A 535 -13.67 -21.73 -17.58
N GLY A 536 -13.06 -22.51 -16.69
CA GLY A 536 -13.66 -23.00 -15.46
C GLY A 536 -14.10 -21.86 -14.52
N THR A 537 -13.22 -20.90 -14.30
CA THR A 537 -13.49 -19.70 -13.48
C THR A 537 -14.67 -18.91 -14.05
N ARG A 538 -14.70 -18.66 -15.35
CA ARG A 538 -15.83 -17.98 -16.02
C ARG A 538 -17.15 -18.72 -15.85
N SER A 539 -17.13 -20.04 -16.08
CA SER A 539 -18.33 -20.87 -15.92
C SER A 539 -18.88 -20.82 -14.50
N ARG A 540 -17.99 -20.80 -13.51
CA ARG A 540 -18.35 -20.70 -12.10
C ARG A 540 -18.94 -19.33 -11.77
N ILE A 541 -18.31 -18.22 -12.18
CA ILE A 541 -18.83 -16.86 -12.00
C ILE A 541 -20.26 -16.76 -12.50
N LEU A 542 -20.53 -17.27 -13.71
CA LEU A 542 -21.86 -17.20 -14.35
C LEU A 542 -22.96 -17.99 -13.63
N SER A 543 -22.61 -19.00 -12.83
CA SER A 543 -23.58 -19.84 -12.10
C SER A 543 -23.58 -19.57 -10.59
N LEU A 544 -22.70 -18.72 -10.09
CA LEU A 544 -22.40 -18.61 -8.65
C LEU A 544 -23.61 -18.17 -7.83
N ALA A 545 -24.30 -17.09 -8.24
CA ALA A 545 -25.45 -16.57 -7.49
C ALA A 545 -26.60 -17.60 -7.37
N ASP A 546 -26.89 -18.28 -8.48
CA ASP A 546 -27.92 -19.35 -8.50
C ASP A 546 -27.51 -20.54 -7.64
N ALA A 547 -26.23 -20.91 -7.64
CA ALA A 547 -25.70 -21.98 -6.81
C ALA A 547 -25.81 -21.64 -5.32
N LEU A 548 -25.45 -20.42 -4.90
CA LEU A 548 -25.58 -19.94 -3.54
C LEU A 548 -27.03 -19.97 -3.06
N ARG A 549 -27.97 -19.43 -3.86
CA ARG A 549 -29.40 -19.46 -3.52
C ARG A 549 -29.96 -20.87 -3.39
N SER A 550 -29.49 -21.78 -4.26
CA SER A 550 -29.94 -23.18 -4.24
C SER A 550 -29.37 -24.00 -3.10
N ALA A 551 -28.26 -23.54 -2.50
CA ALA A 551 -27.62 -24.22 -1.39
C ALA A 551 -28.32 -23.99 -0.05
N VAL A 552 -29.03 -22.86 0.10
CA VAL A 552 -29.74 -22.53 1.35
C VAL A 552 -30.99 -23.41 1.47
N PRO A 553 -31.16 -24.19 2.59
CA PRO A 553 -32.22 -25.15 2.78
C PRO A 553 -33.64 -24.56 2.80
#